data_bc43ca30f487c585b4e031f4613aa687
#
_entry.id   bc43ca30f487c585b4e031f4613aa687
#
_cell.length_a   1.000
_cell.length_b   1.000
_cell.length_c   1.000
_cell.angle_alpha   90.00
_cell.angle_beta   90.00
_cell.angle_gamma   90.00
#
_symmetry.space_group_name_H-M   'P 1'
#
loop_
_entity.id
_entity.type
_entity.pdbx_description
1 polymer ?
#
loop_
_entity_poly.entity_id
_entity_poly.type
_entity_poly.pdbx_seq_one_letter_code
_entity_poly.pdbx_strand_id
1 'polypeptide(L)'
;MIKYPLAFSTWGTEEVEAIQRVIETDMYTMGKHVKQFEQEFAEYFGSPHAVMVNSGSSANLLMLSLLKWKYKLKGDIIVPVVGWATTYFPVAQNGFRLNFVDVDPNTWNIDVTKIRDAITPETCAIMPVNLLGNSCDYTEIKKICEEHELKLIEDNCESMGAMYDGKHTGTIGLAGSFSFFFSHHIQTMEGGMVLCQDKDDADYMRSLRAHGWVRDLPADSHLYKKTGNAFDDNFIFATPGYNVRPLEMSGAIGSEQLKKWPQIEATRINNAKHFVDLFRDKPFLRIQQIVGESSWFTFGIVLGGELKGRRAEIVKALDEAGIQNRPLASRNFLKQPVMRELDYIASGEMTAADDIHDNGFFVGNGSKDIRDELDQL
;
A
#
# COMPACT_ATOMS: atom_id res chain seq x y z
N MET A 1 9.42 -29.79 -1.27
CA MET A 1 10.42 -28.69 -1.04
C MET A 1 9.95 -27.49 -1.87
N ILE A 2 9.96 -26.30 -1.30
CA ILE A 2 9.57 -25.08 -2.02
C ILE A 2 10.63 -24.78 -3.08
N LYS A 3 10.20 -24.72 -4.35
CA LYS A 3 11.06 -24.41 -5.50
C LYS A 3 10.85 -22.94 -5.93
N TYR A 4 9.61 -22.48 -5.87
CA TYR A 4 9.21 -21.14 -6.26
C TYR A 4 8.46 -20.46 -5.09
N PRO A 5 9.15 -19.65 -4.25
CA PRO A 5 8.54 -18.99 -3.11
C PRO A 5 7.74 -17.74 -3.51
N LEU A 6 6.81 -17.32 -2.65
CA LEU A 6 6.05 -16.07 -2.84
C LEU A 6 6.88 -14.81 -2.68
N ALA A 7 7.88 -14.85 -1.81
CA ALA A 7 8.74 -13.72 -1.49
C ALA A 7 10.19 -14.15 -1.36
N PHE A 8 11.08 -13.23 -1.65
CA PHE A 8 12.53 -13.41 -1.57
C PHE A 8 13.11 -12.40 -0.60
N SER A 9 14.05 -12.83 0.22
CA SER A 9 14.79 -11.89 1.06
C SER A 9 15.65 -10.98 0.17
N THR A 10 15.60 -9.68 0.45
CA THR A 10 16.45 -8.65 -0.16
C THR A 10 17.64 -8.29 0.71
N TRP A 11 17.73 -8.91 1.91
CA TRP A 11 18.75 -8.64 2.90
C TRP A 11 20.10 -9.26 2.55
N GLY A 12 21.17 -8.51 2.85
CA GLY A 12 22.56 -8.92 2.86
C GLY A 12 23.22 -8.60 4.20
N THR A 13 24.53 -8.42 4.18
CA THR A 13 25.32 -8.01 5.35
C THR A 13 25.03 -6.57 5.76
N GLU A 14 24.67 -5.71 4.82
CA GLU A 14 24.46 -4.27 5.01
C GLU A 14 23.33 -3.98 6.00
N GLU A 15 22.21 -4.73 5.91
CA GLU A 15 21.08 -4.60 6.83
C GLU A 15 21.46 -5.08 8.25
N VAL A 16 22.23 -6.18 8.36
CA VAL A 16 22.73 -6.68 9.66
C VAL A 16 23.67 -5.67 10.30
N GLU A 17 24.61 -5.11 9.52
CA GLU A 17 25.51 -4.06 9.98
C GLU A 17 24.76 -2.77 10.38
N ALA A 18 23.70 -2.41 9.64
CA ALA A 18 22.85 -1.27 9.99
C ALA A 18 22.19 -1.47 11.36
N ILE A 19 21.69 -2.67 11.65
CA ILE A 19 21.15 -3.01 12.97
C ILE A 19 22.23 -2.91 14.05
N GLN A 20 23.43 -3.43 13.81
CA GLN A 20 24.54 -3.37 14.77
C GLN A 20 24.92 -1.91 15.10
N ARG A 21 24.99 -1.03 14.08
CA ARG A 21 25.22 0.41 14.30
C ARG A 21 24.16 1.05 15.21
N VAL A 22 22.89 0.63 15.10
CA VAL A 22 21.83 1.13 16.00
C VAL A 22 22.03 0.60 17.41
N ILE A 23 22.35 -0.69 17.57
CA ILE A 23 22.58 -1.30 18.90
C ILE A 23 23.73 -0.60 19.64
N GLU A 24 24.79 -0.22 18.95
CA GLU A 24 25.94 0.51 19.53
C GLU A 24 25.57 1.89 20.08
N THR A 25 24.46 2.49 19.60
CA THR A 25 24.00 3.81 20.09
C THR A 25 23.09 3.72 21.32
N ASP A 26 22.63 2.52 21.68
CA ASP A 26 21.60 2.27 22.72
C ASP A 26 20.30 3.07 22.53
N MET A 27 19.99 3.49 21.29
CA MET A 27 18.81 4.26 20.93
C MET A 27 17.92 3.44 19.97
N TYR A 28 16.87 2.82 20.49
CA TYR A 28 16.04 1.83 19.78
C TYR A 28 14.71 2.37 19.26
N THR A 29 14.18 3.41 19.88
CA THR A 29 12.97 4.09 19.37
C THR A 29 13.35 5.07 18.26
N MET A 30 12.38 5.53 17.48
CA MET A 30 12.63 6.40 16.33
C MET A 30 13.54 7.60 16.64
N GLY A 31 14.55 7.80 15.82
CA GLY A 31 15.56 8.84 15.99
C GLY A 31 16.16 9.30 14.66
N LYS A 32 17.49 9.34 14.61
CA LYS A 32 18.23 9.87 13.44
C LYS A 32 18.07 9.02 12.18
N HIS A 33 18.07 7.68 12.30
CA HIS A 33 17.98 6.78 11.14
C HIS A 33 16.57 6.76 10.55
N VAL A 34 15.54 6.85 11.39
CA VAL A 34 14.16 7.03 10.89
C VAL A 34 14.04 8.35 10.13
N LYS A 35 14.56 9.47 10.65
CA LYS A 35 14.54 10.77 9.96
C LYS A 35 15.33 10.75 8.66
N GLN A 36 16.49 10.09 8.66
CA GLN A 36 17.30 9.93 7.45
C GLN A 36 16.54 9.14 6.38
N PHE A 37 15.94 8.02 6.74
CA PHE A 37 15.17 7.20 5.80
C PHE A 37 13.92 7.94 5.29
N GLU A 38 13.21 8.68 6.15
CA GLU A 38 12.11 9.57 5.72
C GLU A 38 12.58 10.55 4.64
N GLN A 39 13.71 11.20 4.84
CA GLN A 39 14.26 12.17 3.86
C GLN A 39 14.69 11.48 2.56
N GLU A 40 15.45 10.40 2.63
CA GLU A 40 15.91 9.63 1.46
C GLU A 40 14.74 9.08 0.64
N PHE A 41 13.71 8.57 1.31
CA PHE A 41 12.51 8.03 0.66
C PHE A 41 11.68 9.13 -0.01
N ALA A 42 11.48 10.26 0.67
CA ALA A 42 10.79 11.43 0.09
C ALA A 42 11.52 11.94 -1.16
N GLU A 43 12.84 12.09 -1.08
CA GLU A 43 13.67 12.54 -2.20
C GLU A 43 13.61 11.58 -3.39
N TYR A 44 13.74 10.27 -3.14
CA TYR A 44 13.70 9.24 -4.18
C TYR A 44 12.39 9.24 -4.96
N PHE A 45 11.25 9.35 -4.27
CA PHE A 45 9.92 9.32 -4.88
C PHE A 45 9.39 10.71 -5.29
N GLY A 46 10.18 11.76 -5.14
CA GLY A 46 9.79 13.12 -5.54
C GLY A 46 8.66 13.71 -4.72
N SER A 47 8.53 13.33 -3.45
CA SER A 47 7.59 13.90 -2.49
C SER A 47 8.32 14.86 -1.55
N PRO A 48 7.74 16.01 -1.17
CA PRO A 48 8.40 16.93 -0.23
C PRO A 48 8.45 16.40 1.21
N HIS A 49 7.56 15.50 1.57
CA HIS A 49 7.44 15.02 2.95
C HIS A 49 7.17 13.51 3.02
N ALA A 50 7.81 12.87 4.01
CA ALA A 50 7.57 11.49 4.39
C ALA A 50 7.38 11.36 5.91
N VAL A 51 6.54 10.41 6.33
CA VAL A 51 6.31 10.07 7.74
C VAL A 51 6.35 8.55 7.88
N MET A 52 7.43 8.03 8.46
CA MET A 52 7.60 6.60 8.70
C MET A 52 6.76 6.13 9.87
N VAL A 53 6.17 4.94 9.75
CA VAL A 53 5.35 4.26 10.75
C VAL A 53 5.76 2.79 10.87
N ASN A 54 5.18 2.07 11.84
CA ASN A 54 5.54 0.68 12.12
C ASN A 54 4.94 -0.35 11.15
N SER A 55 4.06 0.05 10.22
CA SER A 55 3.49 -0.83 9.18
C SER A 55 2.74 -0.04 8.11
N GLY A 56 2.51 -0.63 6.93
CA GLY A 56 1.61 -0.08 5.91
C GLY A 56 0.17 0.10 6.43
N SER A 57 -0.28 -0.80 7.29
CA SER A 57 -1.60 -0.67 7.97
C SER A 57 -1.69 0.60 8.80
N SER A 58 -0.63 0.93 9.52
CA SER A 58 -0.55 2.17 10.31
C SER A 58 -0.43 3.41 9.42
N ALA A 59 0.18 3.29 8.23
CA ALA A 59 0.20 4.35 7.23
C ALA A 59 -1.22 4.68 6.77
N ASN A 60 -2.02 3.68 6.40
CA ASN A 60 -3.43 3.84 6.07
C ASN A 60 -4.21 4.48 7.25
N LEU A 61 -3.98 4.00 8.48
CA LEU A 61 -4.63 4.56 9.68
C LEU A 61 -4.32 6.06 9.86
N LEU A 62 -3.08 6.49 9.65
CA LEU A 62 -2.72 7.91 9.78
C LEU A 62 -3.37 8.77 8.70
N MET A 63 -3.44 8.30 7.45
CA MET A 63 -4.11 9.04 6.37
C MET A 63 -5.60 9.23 6.66
N LEU A 64 -6.30 8.19 7.10
CA LEU A 64 -7.71 8.28 7.46
C LEU A 64 -7.93 9.19 8.70
N SER A 65 -7.02 9.11 9.68
CA SER A 65 -7.06 9.99 10.86
C SER A 65 -6.79 11.45 10.51
N LEU A 66 -5.92 11.71 9.52
CA LEU A 66 -5.70 13.05 8.96
C LEU A 66 -7.01 13.61 8.38
N LEU A 67 -7.72 12.83 7.55
CA LEU A 67 -9.01 13.23 7.01
C LEU A 67 -10.03 13.53 8.12
N LYS A 68 -10.09 12.66 9.14
CA LYS A 68 -11.01 12.82 10.26
C LYS A 68 -10.71 14.04 11.13
N TRP A 69 -9.46 14.18 11.56
CA TRP A 69 -9.13 15.11 12.65
C TRP A 69 -8.63 16.47 12.17
N LYS A 70 -7.83 16.53 11.08
CA LYS A 70 -7.38 17.81 10.50
C LYS A 70 -8.45 18.39 9.57
N TYR A 71 -8.90 17.59 8.60
CA TYR A 71 -9.87 18.04 7.58
C TYR A 71 -11.33 18.01 8.05
N LYS A 72 -11.60 17.43 9.25
CA LYS A 72 -12.94 17.34 9.84
C LYS A 72 -13.99 16.64 8.98
N LEU A 73 -13.53 15.76 8.10
CA LEU A 73 -14.42 15.02 7.20
C LEU A 73 -15.25 13.98 7.97
N LYS A 74 -16.40 13.68 7.40
CA LYS A 74 -17.36 12.68 7.88
C LYS A 74 -18.04 12.06 6.67
N GLY A 75 -18.73 10.94 6.86
CA GLY A 75 -19.50 10.28 5.81
C GLY A 75 -18.84 9.04 5.28
N ASP A 76 -18.88 8.80 3.99
CA ASP A 76 -18.37 7.60 3.38
C ASP A 76 -17.12 7.84 2.50
N ILE A 77 -16.34 6.80 2.39
CA ILE A 77 -15.14 6.75 1.56
C ILE A 77 -15.29 5.65 0.53
N ILE A 78 -15.16 6.02 -0.74
CA ILE A 78 -15.19 5.06 -1.85
C ILE A 78 -13.88 4.29 -1.89
N VAL A 79 -13.99 2.94 -1.91
CA VAL A 79 -12.87 1.99 -1.95
C VAL A 79 -13.16 0.86 -2.94
N PRO A 80 -12.15 0.25 -3.58
CA PRO A 80 -12.36 -0.96 -4.37
C PRO A 80 -12.72 -2.12 -3.45
N VAL A 81 -13.55 -3.05 -3.95
CA VAL A 81 -13.95 -4.25 -3.17
C VAL A 81 -12.87 -5.34 -3.12
N VAL A 82 -11.86 -5.26 -3.99
CA VAL A 82 -10.67 -6.12 -3.97
C VAL A 82 -9.48 -5.31 -3.45
N GLY A 83 -8.94 -5.71 -2.32
CA GLY A 83 -7.81 -5.07 -1.66
C GLY A 83 -7.43 -5.82 -0.38
N TRP A 84 -6.63 -5.21 0.47
CA TRP A 84 -6.23 -5.81 1.74
C TRP A 84 -7.12 -5.33 2.89
N ALA A 85 -7.28 -6.15 3.92
CA ALA A 85 -8.15 -5.84 5.07
C ALA A 85 -7.83 -4.49 5.74
N THR A 86 -6.55 -4.13 5.84
CA THR A 86 -6.13 -2.86 6.45
C THR A 86 -6.14 -1.65 5.51
N THR A 87 -6.68 -1.79 4.30
CA THR A 87 -7.24 -0.68 3.52
C THR A 87 -8.58 -0.23 4.12
N TYR A 88 -9.41 -1.18 4.55
CA TYR A 88 -10.81 -0.95 4.96
C TYR A 88 -10.97 -0.68 6.46
N PHE A 89 -10.26 -1.42 7.32
CA PHE A 89 -10.41 -1.27 8.77
C PHE A 89 -10.15 0.14 9.27
N PRO A 90 -9.11 0.87 8.82
CA PRO A 90 -8.89 2.25 9.23
C PRO A 90 -10.04 3.21 8.87
N VAL A 91 -10.78 2.94 7.78
CA VAL A 91 -11.99 3.69 7.41
C VAL A 91 -13.02 3.59 8.54
N ALA A 92 -13.39 2.36 8.92
CA ALA A 92 -14.35 2.11 10.00
C ALA A 92 -13.82 2.58 11.38
N GLN A 93 -12.54 2.34 11.68
CA GLN A 93 -11.89 2.76 12.94
C GLN A 93 -11.90 4.29 13.14
N ASN A 94 -11.89 5.05 12.05
CA ASN A 94 -12.05 6.50 12.08
C ASN A 94 -13.53 6.96 12.02
N GLY A 95 -14.48 6.03 12.01
CA GLY A 95 -15.91 6.33 11.99
C GLY A 95 -16.41 6.86 10.65
N PHE A 96 -15.70 6.53 9.56
CA PHE A 96 -16.23 6.66 8.21
C PHE A 96 -16.96 5.37 7.83
N ARG A 97 -17.90 5.46 6.91
CA ARG A 97 -18.56 4.32 6.28
C ARG A 97 -17.77 3.90 5.03
N LEU A 98 -17.65 2.60 4.82
CA LEU A 98 -17.07 2.05 3.60
C LEU A 98 -18.08 2.13 2.45
N ASN A 99 -17.67 2.60 1.28
CA ASN A 99 -18.48 2.56 0.07
C ASN A 99 -17.72 1.76 -0.99
N PHE A 100 -18.10 0.49 -1.13
CA PHE A 100 -17.43 -0.44 -2.03
C PHE A 100 -17.90 -0.29 -3.46
N VAL A 101 -16.92 -0.21 -4.36
CA VAL A 101 -17.09 -0.23 -5.81
C VAL A 101 -16.37 -1.46 -6.37
N ASP A 102 -16.96 -2.07 -7.40
CA ASP A 102 -16.33 -3.19 -8.10
C ASP A 102 -15.01 -2.77 -8.76
N VAL A 103 -14.23 -3.75 -9.17
CA VAL A 103 -12.98 -3.54 -9.89
C VAL A 103 -13.17 -3.76 -11.39
N ASP A 104 -12.33 -3.14 -12.19
CA ASP A 104 -12.28 -3.41 -13.62
C ASP A 104 -11.79 -4.86 -13.85
N PRO A 105 -12.46 -5.65 -14.71
CA PRO A 105 -12.16 -7.06 -14.90
C PRO A 105 -10.80 -7.34 -15.55
N ASN A 106 -10.14 -6.34 -16.13
CA ASN A 106 -8.87 -6.47 -16.81
C ASN A 106 -7.72 -5.94 -15.95
N THR A 107 -7.88 -4.76 -15.35
CA THR A 107 -6.84 -4.11 -14.54
C THR A 107 -6.88 -4.53 -13.07
N TRP A 108 -8.01 -5.03 -12.58
CA TRP A 108 -8.34 -5.42 -11.20
C TRP A 108 -8.24 -4.28 -10.18
N ASN A 109 -7.95 -3.08 -10.64
CA ASN A 109 -8.05 -1.85 -9.86
C ASN A 109 -9.51 -1.36 -9.83
N ILE A 110 -9.81 -0.37 -8.99
CA ILE A 110 -11.16 0.20 -8.91
C ILE A 110 -11.70 0.55 -10.31
N ASP A 111 -12.93 0.15 -10.60
CA ASP A 111 -13.59 0.47 -11.88
C ASP A 111 -14.02 1.94 -11.87
N VAL A 112 -13.22 2.78 -12.52
CA VAL A 112 -13.46 4.23 -12.56
C VAL A 112 -14.81 4.61 -13.19
N THR A 113 -15.36 3.74 -14.03
CA THR A 113 -16.66 3.98 -14.68
C THR A 113 -17.83 3.88 -13.71
N LYS A 114 -17.64 3.17 -12.59
CA LYS A 114 -18.66 2.95 -11.55
C LYS A 114 -18.56 3.94 -10.38
N ILE A 115 -17.48 4.72 -10.28
CA ILE A 115 -17.25 5.62 -9.14
C ILE A 115 -18.34 6.68 -9.05
N ARG A 116 -18.74 7.33 -10.17
CA ARG A 116 -19.76 8.40 -10.15
C ARG A 116 -21.11 7.92 -9.62
N ASP A 117 -21.52 6.72 -9.98
CA ASP A 117 -22.77 6.13 -9.50
C ASP A 117 -22.73 5.74 -8.01
N ALA A 118 -21.52 5.59 -7.46
CA ALA A 118 -21.30 5.30 -6.04
C ALA A 118 -21.29 6.57 -5.16
N ILE A 119 -21.18 7.76 -5.75
CA ILE A 119 -21.11 9.00 -4.98
C ILE A 119 -22.47 9.29 -4.33
N THR A 120 -22.45 9.48 -3.02
CA THR A 120 -23.60 9.91 -2.22
C THR A 120 -23.40 11.35 -1.73
N PRO A 121 -24.43 12.04 -1.21
CA PRO A 121 -24.25 13.35 -0.59
C PRO A 121 -23.29 13.35 0.63
N GLU A 122 -22.98 12.18 1.17
CA GLU A 122 -22.08 11.99 2.31
C GLU A 122 -20.67 11.54 1.88
N THR A 123 -20.44 11.26 0.61
CA THR A 123 -19.11 10.85 0.13
C THR A 123 -18.11 11.99 0.29
N CYS A 124 -16.98 11.72 0.95
CA CYS A 124 -15.99 12.74 1.27
C CYS A 124 -14.59 12.45 0.71
N ALA A 125 -14.29 11.21 0.32
CA ALA A 125 -13.00 10.84 -0.23
C ALA A 125 -13.09 9.59 -1.12
N ILE A 126 -12.07 9.41 -1.96
CA ILE A 126 -11.80 8.18 -2.70
C ILE A 126 -10.43 7.66 -2.23
N MET A 127 -10.36 6.37 -1.91
CA MET A 127 -9.13 5.67 -1.57
C MET A 127 -8.94 4.47 -2.50
N PRO A 128 -8.38 4.68 -3.71
CA PRO A 128 -8.04 3.60 -4.60
C PRO A 128 -6.90 2.77 -4.02
N VAL A 129 -6.80 1.52 -4.42
CA VAL A 129 -5.67 0.62 -4.16
C VAL A 129 -4.93 0.40 -5.46
N ASN A 130 -3.64 0.68 -5.48
CA ASN A 130 -2.76 0.31 -6.59
C ASN A 130 -2.41 -1.17 -6.42
N LEU A 131 -3.24 -2.05 -6.99
CA LEU A 131 -3.20 -3.48 -6.69
C LEU A 131 -2.07 -4.20 -7.44
N LEU A 132 -1.28 -5.01 -6.72
CA LEU A 132 -0.20 -5.87 -7.24
C LEU A 132 0.89 -5.14 -8.05
N GLY A 133 1.13 -3.88 -7.77
CA GLY A 133 2.12 -3.08 -8.47
C GLY A 133 1.55 -2.28 -9.66
N ASN A 134 0.25 -2.34 -9.89
CA ASN A 134 -0.42 -1.70 -11.03
C ASN A 134 -1.10 -0.39 -10.63
N SER A 135 -0.88 0.67 -11.39
CA SER A 135 -1.50 1.97 -11.15
C SER A 135 -3.01 1.95 -11.43
N CYS A 136 -3.78 2.72 -10.66
CA CYS A 136 -5.14 3.10 -11.04
C CYS A 136 -5.13 4.15 -12.18
N ASP A 137 -6.28 4.36 -12.85
CA ASP A 137 -6.47 5.47 -13.78
C ASP A 137 -6.69 6.78 -13.02
N TYR A 138 -5.60 7.45 -12.71
CA TYR A 138 -5.64 8.71 -11.96
C TYR A 138 -6.14 9.90 -12.77
N THR A 139 -6.20 9.81 -14.09
CA THR A 139 -6.80 10.87 -14.91
C THR A 139 -8.29 10.98 -14.60
N GLU A 140 -9.01 9.86 -14.63
CA GLU A 140 -10.44 9.85 -14.36
C GLU A 140 -10.74 10.03 -12.86
N ILE A 141 -9.96 9.38 -11.96
CA ILE A 141 -10.16 9.53 -10.49
C ILE A 141 -9.99 10.99 -10.06
N LYS A 142 -8.96 11.69 -10.51
CA LYS A 142 -8.72 13.09 -10.17
C LYS A 142 -9.84 13.99 -10.69
N LYS A 143 -10.27 13.76 -11.93
CA LYS A 143 -11.40 14.48 -12.51
C LYS A 143 -12.67 14.33 -11.67
N ILE A 144 -12.99 13.11 -11.22
CA ILE A 144 -14.13 12.85 -10.33
C ILE A 144 -13.94 13.57 -8.98
N CYS A 145 -12.75 13.51 -8.40
CA CYS A 145 -12.45 14.20 -7.15
C CYS A 145 -12.63 15.72 -7.27
N GLU A 146 -12.19 16.32 -8.37
CA GLU A 146 -12.35 17.75 -8.65
C GLU A 146 -13.82 18.14 -8.87
N GLU A 147 -14.58 17.35 -9.65
CA GLU A 147 -16.00 17.58 -9.94
C GLU A 147 -16.87 17.54 -8.67
N HIS A 148 -16.50 16.72 -7.68
CA HIS A 148 -17.30 16.47 -6.48
C HIS A 148 -16.63 16.94 -5.18
N GLU A 149 -15.53 17.69 -5.27
CA GLU A 149 -14.76 18.22 -4.11
C GLU A 149 -14.30 17.14 -3.13
N LEU A 150 -14.01 15.93 -3.63
CA LEU A 150 -13.58 14.77 -2.83
C LEU A 150 -12.07 14.81 -2.57
N LYS A 151 -11.65 14.29 -1.40
CA LYS A 151 -10.24 14.05 -1.14
C LYS A 151 -9.79 12.74 -1.77
N LEU A 152 -8.57 12.73 -2.33
CA LEU A 152 -7.91 11.55 -2.86
C LEU A 152 -6.77 11.15 -1.94
N ILE A 153 -6.79 9.93 -1.42
CA ILE A 153 -5.66 9.29 -0.72
C ILE A 153 -5.39 7.93 -1.37
N GLU A 154 -4.14 7.48 -1.36
CA GLU A 154 -3.71 6.30 -2.13
C GLU A 154 -3.26 5.16 -1.22
N ASP A 155 -3.87 3.99 -1.29
CA ASP A 155 -3.23 2.78 -0.78
C ASP A 155 -2.24 2.26 -1.82
N ASN A 156 -0.97 2.57 -1.60
CA ASN A 156 0.14 2.19 -2.48
C ASN A 156 1.05 1.11 -1.85
N CYS A 157 0.55 0.38 -0.84
CA CYS A 157 1.34 -0.61 -0.12
C CYS A 157 1.92 -1.69 -1.03
N GLU A 158 1.22 -2.07 -2.10
CA GLU A 158 1.65 -3.09 -3.05
C GLU A 158 2.33 -2.51 -4.31
N SER A 159 2.58 -1.18 -4.39
CA SER A 159 2.96 -0.54 -5.66
C SER A 159 4.09 0.48 -5.55
N MET A 160 5.04 0.24 -4.63
CA MET A 160 6.26 1.04 -4.58
C MET A 160 7.00 0.97 -5.92
N GLY A 161 7.28 2.10 -6.55
CA GLY A 161 7.92 2.22 -7.87
C GLY A 161 6.96 2.28 -9.05
N ALA A 162 5.68 1.92 -8.90
CA ALA A 162 4.72 2.08 -9.98
C ALA A 162 4.55 3.57 -10.36
N MET A 163 4.28 3.82 -11.65
CA MET A 163 4.15 5.19 -12.15
C MET A 163 2.89 5.37 -13.00
N TYR A 164 2.32 6.57 -12.93
CA TYR A 164 1.22 7.03 -13.75
C TYR A 164 1.53 8.43 -14.28
N ASP A 165 1.52 8.58 -15.60
CA ASP A 165 1.81 9.86 -16.28
C ASP A 165 3.09 10.53 -15.75
N GLY A 166 4.18 9.74 -15.64
CA GLY A 166 5.49 10.20 -15.20
C GLY A 166 5.61 10.55 -13.70
N LYS A 167 4.61 10.21 -12.88
CA LYS A 167 4.62 10.40 -11.42
C LYS A 167 4.54 9.06 -10.70
N HIS A 168 5.28 8.90 -9.63
CA HIS A 168 5.14 7.74 -8.77
C HIS A 168 3.76 7.70 -8.12
N THR A 169 3.10 6.53 -8.17
CA THR A 169 1.89 6.29 -7.37
C THR A 169 2.23 6.41 -5.89
N GLY A 170 1.24 6.83 -5.08
CA GLY A 170 1.46 7.22 -3.68
C GLY A 170 1.92 8.67 -3.50
N THR A 171 2.10 9.43 -4.62
CA THR A 171 2.41 10.87 -4.60
C THR A 171 1.40 11.73 -5.38
N ILE A 172 0.34 11.11 -5.92
CA ILE A 172 -0.62 11.74 -6.82
C ILE A 172 -1.76 12.43 -6.05
N GLY A 173 -2.22 11.79 -4.98
CA GLY A 173 -3.26 12.30 -4.09
C GLY A 173 -2.73 13.20 -2.97
N LEU A 174 -3.58 13.47 -1.98
CA LEU A 174 -3.23 14.20 -0.77
C LEU A 174 -2.10 13.51 0.01
N ALA A 175 -2.18 12.18 0.11
CA ALA A 175 -1.20 11.33 0.75
C ALA A 175 -1.28 9.91 0.18
N GLY A 176 -0.18 9.17 0.24
CA GLY A 176 -0.10 7.78 -0.18
C GLY A 176 0.70 6.91 0.80
N SER A 177 0.21 5.70 1.04
CA SER A 177 0.82 4.74 1.96
C SER A 177 1.75 3.78 1.27
N PHE A 178 2.78 3.33 1.99
CA PHE A 178 3.73 2.30 1.57
C PHE A 178 3.94 1.30 2.70
N SER A 179 4.23 0.06 2.34
CA SER A 179 4.54 -1.01 3.29
C SER A 179 5.94 -1.58 3.04
N PHE A 180 6.64 -1.86 4.14
CA PHE A 180 7.98 -2.47 4.13
C PHE A 180 7.98 -3.81 4.87
N PHE A 181 6.83 -4.50 4.89
CA PHE A 181 6.71 -5.86 5.39
C PHE A 181 7.62 -6.80 4.60
N PHE A 182 8.08 -7.90 5.20
CA PHE A 182 9.13 -8.74 4.63
C PHE A 182 8.85 -9.30 3.22
N SER A 183 7.60 -9.35 2.78
CA SER A 183 7.22 -9.81 1.44
C SER A 183 7.02 -8.68 0.42
N HIS A 184 7.23 -7.42 0.82
CA HIS A 184 7.09 -6.26 -0.06
C HIS A 184 8.36 -5.97 -0.86
N HIS A 185 8.34 -4.91 -1.64
CA HIS A 185 9.41 -4.52 -2.56
C HIS A 185 10.75 -4.30 -1.87
N ILE A 186 10.74 -3.58 -0.74
CA ILE A 186 11.86 -3.46 0.20
C ILE A 186 11.37 -3.87 1.60
N GLN A 187 12.29 -4.29 2.46
CA GLN A 187 11.95 -5.03 3.68
C GLN A 187 12.65 -4.44 4.90
N THR A 188 11.89 -3.89 5.85
CA THR A 188 12.45 -3.34 7.11
C THR A 188 12.06 -4.15 8.35
N MET A 189 11.87 -5.47 8.22
CA MET A 189 11.16 -6.37 9.15
C MET A 189 9.67 -6.04 9.18
N GLU A 190 9.29 -5.03 9.93
CA GLU A 190 8.03 -4.32 9.90
C GLU A 190 8.30 -2.84 9.62
N GLY A 191 7.41 -2.18 8.91
CA GLY A 191 7.52 -0.76 8.60
C GLY A 191 6.50 -0.30 7.57
N GLY A 192 6.31 0.98 7.50
CA GLY A 192 5.50 1.66 6.50
C GLY A 192 5.89 3.13 6.40
N MET A 193 5.39 3.79 5.37
CA MET A 193 5.63 5.20 5.11
C MET A 193 4.36 5.86 4.60
N VAL A 194 4.14 7.11 4.95
CA VAL A 194 3.19 7.99 4.25
C VAL A 194 3.99 9.06 3.54
N LEU A 195 3.77 9.21 2.23
CA LEU A 195 4.21 10.38 1.47
C LEU A 195 3.08 11.40 1.37
N CYS A 196 3.37 12.69 1.47
CA CYS A 196 2.39 13.76 1.30
C CYS A 196 3.03 15.04 0.79
N GLN A 197 2.20 15.92 0.19
CA GLN A 197 2.66 17.15 -0.44
C GLN A 197 2.70 18.34 0.52
N ASP A 198 1.86 18.34 1.54
CA ASP A 198 1.70 19.48 2.46
C ASP A 198 2.47 19.26 3.77
N LYS A 199 3.24 20.26 4.18
CA LYS A 199 4.03 20.24 5.42
C LYS A 199 3.16 20.09 6.67
N ASP A 200 2.04 20.80 6.70
CA ASP A 200 1.15 20.76 7.87
C ASP A 200 0.44 19.41 7.99
N ASP A 201 0.20 18.69 6.86
CA ASP A 201 -0.27 17.31 6.86
C ASP A 201 0.79 16.37 7.45
N ALA A 202 2.05 16.52 7.02
CA ALA A 202 3.16 15.74 7.54
C ALA A 202 3.34 15.96 9.05
N ASP A 203 3.31 17.20 9.51
CA ASP A 203 3.45 17.53 10.93
C ASP A 203 2.28 17.01 11.75
N TYR A 204 1.05 17.08 11.20
CA TYR A 204 -0.13 16.50 11.83
C TYR A 204 0.02 14.97 11.99
N MET A 205 0.46 14.28 10.94
CA MET A 205 0.69 12.84 10.98
C MET A 205 1.86 12.45 11.89
N ARG A 206 2.93 13.25 11.98
CA ARG A 206 4.02 13.06 12.96
C ARG A 206 3.51 13.11 14.39
N SER A 207 2.60 14.04 14.70
CA SER A 207 1.92 14.10 16.00
C SER A 207 1.02 12.89 16.22
N LEU A 208 0.16 12.54 15.25
CA LEU A 208 -0.72 11.36 15.34
C LEU A 208 0.06 10.06 15.57
N ARG A 209 1.22 9.89 14.92
CA ARG A 209 2.10 8.73 15.03
C ARG A 209 2.57 8.45 16.46
N ALA A 210 2.74 9.51 17.26
CA ALA A 210 3.36 9.47 18.57
C ALA A 210 2.46 10.11 19.62
N HIS A 211 1.34 9.49 19.94
CA HIS A 211 0.41 9.87 20.99
C HIS A 211 -0.28 11.24 20.83
N GLY A 212 -0.01 11.97 19.77
CA GLY A 212 -0.40 13.38 19.62
C GLY A 212 0.63 14.38 20.16
N TRP A 213 1.84 13.95 20.53
CA TRP A 213 2.89 14.80 21.07
C TRP A 213 3.36 15.87 20.07
N VAL A 214 3.74 17.02 20.62
CA VAL A 214 4.37 18.11 19.87
C VAL A 214 5.90 18.10 19.95
N ARG A 215 6.50 17.30 20.82
CA ARG A 215 7.95 17.30 21.10
C ARG A 215 8.80 17.01 19.87
N ASP A 216 8.34 16.11 19.00
CA ASP A 216 9.05 15.64 17.81
C ASP A 216 8.72 16.47 16.55
N LEU A 217 7.87 17.51 16.69
CA LEU A 217 7.53 18.41 15.60
C LEU A 217 8.72 19.36 15.30
N PRO A 218 8.92 19.71 14.00
CA PRO A 218 9.87 20.74 13.61
C PRO A 218 9.61 22.08 14.31
N ALA A 219 10.66 22.88 14.47
CA ALA A 219 10.55 24.18 15.17
C ALA A 219 9.62 25.17 14.46
N ASP A 220 9.46 25.02 13.16
CA ASP A 220 8.60 25.83 12.29
C ASP A 220 7.22 25.21 12.03
N SER A 221 6.81 24.21 12.81
CA SER A 221 5.49 23.60 12.70
C SER A 221 4.39 24.58 13.10
N HIS A 222 3.33 24.65 12.29
CA HIS A 222 2.14 25.46 12.59
C HIS A 222 1.16 24.78 13.55
N LEU A 223 1.32 23.46 13.78
CA LEU A 223 0.38 22.68 14.62
C LEU A 223 0.39 23.15 16.07
N TYR A 224 1.56 23.53 16.61
CA TYR A 224 1.72 24.02 17.96
C TYR A 224 2.97 24.89 18.08
N LYS A 225 2.82 26.08 18.67
CA LYS A 225 3.94 26.96 18.97
C LYS A 225 4.54 26.61 20.32
N LYS A 226 5.75 26.02 20.31
CA LYS A 226 6.48 25.69 21.53
C LYS A 226 6.76 26.92 22.39
N THR A 227 6.63 26.76 23.71
CA THR A 227 6.86 27.85 24.69
C THR A 227 8.35 28.12 24.92
N GLY A 228 9.22 27.15 24.57
CA GLY A 228 10.65 27.15 24.88
C GLY A 228 10.97 26.52 26.25
N ASN A 229 9.96 26.16 27.04
CA ASN A 229 10.12 25.34 28.24
C ASN A 229 10.06 23.85 27.85
N ALA A 230 11.22 23.21 27.73
CA ALA A 230 11.29 21.81 27.31
C ALA A 230 10.54 20.85 28.27
N PHE A 231 10.43 21.18 29.54
CA PHE A 231 9.71 20.35 30.52
C PHE A 231 8.20 20.31 30.19
N ASP A 232 7.61 21.44 29.89
CA ASP A 232 6.19 21.54 29.55
C ASP A 232 5.92 21.09 28.13
N ASP A 233 6.71 21.56 27.15
CA ASP A 233 6.53 21.27 25.73
C ASP A 233 6.62 19.77 25.42
N ASN A 234 7.41 19.00 26.18
CA ASN A 234 7.53 17.55 25.98
C ASN A 234 6.27 16.74 26.34
N PHE A 235 5.31 17.32 27.03
CA PHE A 235 4.08 16.65 27.44
C PHE A 235 2.80 17.33 26.94
N ILE A 236 2.93 18.13 25.88
CA ILE A 236 1.78 18.68 25.16
C ILE A 236 1.31 17.71 24.09
N PHE A 237 0.00 17.51 24.02
CA PHE A 237 -0.69 16.67 23.05
C PHE A 237 -1.62 17.55 22.22
N ALA A 238 -1.31 17.69 20.93
CA ALA A 238 -2.07 18.53 19.99
C ALA A 238 -3.11 17.77 19.18
N THR A 239 -2.96 16.45 19.07
CA THR A 239 -3.85 15.59 18.28
C THR A 239 -4.24 14.33 19.06
N PRO A 240 -5.38 13.66 18.74
CA PRO A 240 -5.75 12.37 19.32
C PRO A 240 -4.95 11.24 18.66
N GLY A 241 -3.68 11.12 19.03
CA GLY A 241 -2.74 10.24 18.36
C GLY A 241 -2.69 8.81 18.85
N TYR A 242 -1.88 8.02 18.15
CA TYR A 242 -1.63 6.60 18.38
C TYR A 242 -0.19 6.35 18.85
N ASN A 243 0.15 5.11 19.14
CA ASN A 243 1.54 4.68 19.24
C ASN A 243 1.85 3.73 18.07
N VAL A 244 2.16 4.32 16.93
CA VAL A 244 2.53 3.61 15.69
C VAL A 244 3.91 4.02 15.20
N ARG A 245 4.78 4.37 16.15
CA ARG A 245 6.17 4.75 15.88
C ARG A 245 6.96 3.58 15.31
N PRO A 246 7.80 3.80 14.30
CA PRO A 246 8.73 2.78 13.83
C PRO A 246 9.88 2.59 14.83
N LEU A 247 10.58 1.47 14.72
CA LEU A 247 11.86 1.26 15.40
C LEU A 247 12.97 2.00 14.65
N GLU A 248 13.99 2.46 15.38
CA GLU A 248 15.18 3.08 14.78
C GLU A 248 15.92 2.09 13.85
N MET A 249 15.93 0.81 14.19
CA MET A 249 16.48 -0.26 13.35
C MET A 249 15.79 -0.34 11.99
N SER A 250 14.45 -0.21 11.96
CA SER A 250 13.70 -0.25 10.69
C SER A 250 14.06 0.92 9.78
N GLY A 251 14.34 2.11 10.33
CA GLY A 251 14.86 3.24 9.57
C GLY A 251 16.25 2.97 9.00
N ALA A 252 17.17 2.43 9.82
CA ALA A 252 18.52 2.09 9.38
C ALA A 252 18.53 1.04 8.26
N ILE A 253 17.71 0.00 8.40
CA ILE A 253 17.51 -1.03 7.36
C ILE A 253 16.91 -0.41 6.10
N GLY A 254 15.91 0.47 6.24
CA GLY A 254 15.22 1.10 5.12
C GLY A 254 16.17 1.88 4.22
N SER A 255 17.13 2.61 4.79
CA SER A 255 18.17 3.32 4.03
C SER A 255 19.05 2.38 3.21
N GLU A 256 19.45 1.22 3.74
CA GLU A 256 20.23 0.23 2.98
C GLU A 256 19.38 -0.44 1.90
N GLN A 257 18.13 -0.74 2.20
CA GLN A 257 17.19 -1.34 1.23
C GLN A 257 16.86 -0.40 0.07
N LEU A 258 16.71 0.91 0.34
CA LEU A 258 16.44 1.89 -0.70
C LEU A 258 17.58 2.01 -1.72
N LYS A 259 18.83 1.84 -1.28
CA LYS A 259 20.01 1.79 -2.18
C LYS A 259 19.96 0.60 -3.15
N LYS A 260 19.36 -0.51 -2.73
CA LYS A 260 19.22 -1.74 -3.54
C LYS A 260 17.99 -1.69 -4.47
N TRP A 261 17.07 -0.78 -4.21
CA TRP A 261 15.79 -0.73 -4.92
C TRP A 261 15.91 -0.68 -6.44
N PRO A 262 16.76 0.15 -7.08
CA PRO A 262 16.86 0.19 -8.54
C PRO A 262 17.19 -1.18 -9.16
N GLN A 263 18.05 -1.97 -8.52
CA GLN A 263 18.40 -3.32 -8.98
C GLN A 263 17.26 -4.31 -8.75
N ILE A 264 16.55 -4.20 -7.62
CA ILE A 264 15.39 -5.04 -7.28
C ILE A 264 14.28 -4.78 -8.32
N GLU A 265 13.97 -3.52 -8.58
CA GLU A 265 12.96 -3.10 -9.54
C GLU A 265 13.27 -3.61 -10.97
N ALA A 266 14.50 -3.42 -11.44
CA ALA A 266 14.93 -3.91 -12.75
C ALA A 266 14.75 -5.43 -12.88
N THR A 267 15.07 -6.18 -11.82
CA THR A 267 14.90 -7.64 -11.80
C THR A 267 13.42 -8.02 -11.85
N ARG A 268 12.56 -7.37 -11.04
CA ARG A 268 11.11 -7.58 -11.05
C ARG A 268 10.49 -7.33 -12.43
N ILE A 269 10.90 -6.25 -13.09
CA ILE A 269 10.44 -5.90 -14.45
C ILE A 269 10.91 -6.93 -15.47
N ASN A 270 12.13 -7.45 -15.37
CA ASN A 270 12.62 -8.49 -16.28
C ASN A 270 11.87 -9.81 -16.10
N ASN A 271 11.61 -10.23 -14.89
CA ASN A 271 10.75 -11.38 -14.58
C ASN A 271 9.34 -11.18 -15.17
N ALA A 272 8.80 -9.97 -15.00
CA ALA A 272 7.47 -9.63 -15.48
C ALA A 272 7.34 -9.66 -17.00
N LYS A 273 8.35 -9.21 -17.75
CA LYS A 273 8.38 -9.34 -19.22
C LYS A 273 8.24 -10.80 -19.63
N HIS A 274 9.02 -11.68 -19.00
CA HIS A 274 8.97 -13.11 -19.29
C HIS A 274 7.60 -13.72 -18.93
N PHE A 275 7.05 -13.39 -17.74
CA PHE A 275 5.70 -13.81 -17.33
C PHE A 275 4.63 -13.37 -18.35
N VAL A 276 4.67 -12.12 -18.78
CA VAL A 276 3.71 -11.59 -19.75
C VAL A 276 3.83 -12.31 -21.10
N ASP A 277 5.06 -12.58 -21.57
CA ASP A 277 5.29 -13.30 -22.84
C ASP A 277 4.77 -14.75 -22.77
N LEU A 278 4.87 -15.42 -21.61
CA LEU A 278 4.36 -16.78 -21.41
C LEU A 278 2.82 -16.84 -21.37
N PHE A 279 2.15 -15.86 -20.76
CA PHE A 279 0.75 -15.98 -20.34
C PHE A 279 -0.23 -15.05 -21.04
N ARG A 280 0.20 -13.98 -21.70
CA ARG A 280 -0.65 -12.95 -22.33
C ARG A 280 -1.75 -13.51 -23.25
N ASP A 281 -1.40 -14.48 -24.07
CA ASP A 281 -2.27 -14.99 -25.15
C ASP A 281 -2.90 -16.35 -24.82
N LYS A 282 -2.93 -16.74 -23.53
CA LYS A 282 -3.53 -18.02 -23.11
C LYS A 282 -5.05 -17.86 -22.97
N PRO A 283 -5.89 -18.61 -23.73
CA PRO A 283 -7.34 -18.43 -23.71
C PRO A 283 -8.01 -18.92 -22.42
N PHE A 284 -7.29 -19.70 -21.62
CA PHE A 284 -7.80 -20.33 -20.38
C PHE A 284 -7.43 -19.56 -19.11
N LEU A 285 -6.77 -18.40 -19.22
CA LEU A 285 -6.48 -17.53 -18.09
C LEU A 285 -6.40 -16.05 -18.52
N ARG A 286 -6.46 -15.16 -17.54
CA ARG A 286 -6.19 -13.72 -17.71
C ARG A 286 -5.11 -13.31 -16.74
N ILE A 287 -4.19 -12.46 -17.21
CA ILE A 287 -3.23 -11.75 -16.38
C ILE A 287 -3.66 -10.28 -16.28
N GLN A 288 -3.12 -9.57 -15.30
CA GLN A 288 -3.47 -8.17 -15.08
C GLN A 288 -3.04 -7.29 -16.27
N GLN A 289 -3.97 -6.50 -16.80
CA GLN A 289 -3.67 -5.47 -17.78
C GLN A 289 -3.07 -4.25 -17.07
N ILE A 290 -1.94 -3.78 -17.53
CA ILE A 290 -1.19 -2.70 -16.90
C ILE A 290 -1.74 -1.34 -17.32
N VAL A 291 -1.88 -0.47 -16.33
CA VAL A 291 -2.15 0.96 -16.44
C VAL A 291 -0.90 1.71 -16.01
N GLY A 292 -0.39 2.63 -16.84
CA GLY A 292 0.88 3.30 -16.56
C GLY A 292 2.09 2.35 -16.57
N GLU A 293 2.94 2.43 -15.56
CA GLU A 293 4.11 1.58 -15.39
C GLU A 293 3.98 0.79 -14.08
N SER A 294 4.03 -0.54 -14.18
CA SER A 294 3.87 -1.43 -13.03
C SER A 294 5.20 -1.76 -12.37
N SER A 295 5.22 -1.77 -11.04
CA SER A 295 6.34 -2.26 -10.23
C SER A 295 6.27 -3.78 -9.96
N TRP A 296 5.23 -4.45 -10.46
CA TRP A 296 5.06 -5.89 -10.44
C TRP A 296 5.31 -6.54 -9.06
N PHE A 297 4.42 -6.24 -8.13
CA PHE A 297 4.49 -6.80 -6.77
C PHE A 297 4.46 -8.33 -6.78
N THR A 298 3.54 -8.90 -7.56
CA THR A 298 3.36 -10.35 -7.75
C THR A 298 2.78 -10.59 -9.14
N PHE A 299 2.64 -11.86 -9.52
CA PHE A 299 2.01 -12.27 -10.76
C PHE A 299 0.61 -12.80 -10.50
N GLY A 300 -0.39 -11.95 -10.71
CA GLY A 300 -1.78 -12.31 -10.62
C GLY A 300 -2.27 -13.09 -11.83
N ILE A 301 -3.10 -14.11 -11.59
CA ILE A 301 -3.73 -14.96 -12.59
C ILE A 301 -5.20 -15.15 -12.22
N VAL A 302 -6.10 -14.98 -13.18
CA VAL A 302 -7.52 -15.32 -13.06
C VAL A 302 -7.85 -16.38 -14.11
N LEU A 303 -8.28 -17.56 -13.65
CA LEU A 303 -8.62 -18.68 -14.53
C LEU A 303 -9.87 -18.37 -15.35
N GLY A 304 -9.84 -18.75 -16.61
CA GLY A 304 -10.91 -18.55 -17.58
C GLY A 304 -11.09 -19.78 -18.47
N GLY A 305 -11.91 -19.67 -19.51
CA GLY A 305 -12.15 -20.75 -20.47
C GLY A 305 -12.45 -22.08 -19.79
N GLU A 306 -11.76 -23.13 -20.18
CA GLU A 306 -11.90 -24.49 -19.66
C GLU A 306 -11.37 -24.67 -18.21
N LEU A 307 -10.56 -23.73 -17.71
CA LEU A 307 -10.04 -23.76 -16.34
C LEU A 307 -10.93 -23.00 -15.33
N LYS A 308 -11.96 -22.29 -15.80
CA LYS A 308 -12.87 -21.56 -14.92
C LYS A 308 -13.56 -22.49 -13.92
N GLY A 309 -13.54 -22.13 -12.64
CA GLY A 309 -14.08 -22.96 -11.53
C GLY A 309 -13.13 -24.06 -11.03
N ARG A 310 -11.96 -24.25 -11.65
CA ARG A 310 -11.01 -25.32 -11.27
C ARG A 310 -9.85 -24.81 -10.40
N ARG A 311 -9.98 -23.61 -9.78
CA ARG A 311 -8.90 -23.01 -8.99
C ARG A 311 -8.37 -23.95 -7.91
N ALA A 312 -9.24 -24.66 -7.18
CA ALA A 312 -8.81 -25.54 -6.09
C ALA A 312 -7.89 -26.68 -6.60
N GLU A 313 -8.18 -27.21 -7.79
CA GLU A 313 -7.36 -28.23 -8.45
C GLU A 313 -6.00 -27.66 -8.88
N ILE A 314 -6.01 -26.48 -9.55
CA ILE A 314 -4.79 -25.83 -10.02
C ILE A 314 -3.88 -25.44 -8.86
N VAL A 315 -4.42 -24.80 -7.82
CA VAL A 315 -3.67 -24.41 -6.62
C VAL A 315 -3.03 -25.63 -5.95
N LYS A 316 -3.76 -26.74 -5.85
CA LYS A 316 -3.22 -28.00 -5.33
C LYS A 316 -2.06 -28.52 -6.19
N ALA A 317 -2.18 -28.50 -7.51
CA ALA A 317 -1.11 -28.93 -8.42
C ALA A 317 0.14 -28.04 -8.27
N LEU A 318 -0.04 -26.73 -8.14
CA LEU A 318 1.06 -25.79 -7.89
C LEU A 318 1.76 -26.08 -6.56
N ASP A 319 1.02 -26.31 -5.48
CA ASP A 319 1.57 -26.68 -4.18
C ASP A 319 2.37 -27.99 -4.24
N GLU A 320 1.85 -29.00 -4.95
CA GLU A 320 2.53 -30.29 -5.17
C GLU A 320 3.81 -30.13 -6.00
N ALA A 321 3.82 -29.19 -6.95
CA ALA A 321 5.02 -28.81 -7.73
C ALA A 321 6.05 -27.98 -6.92
N GLY A 322 5.66 -27.50 -5.72
CA GLY A 322 6.49 -26.64 -4.86
C GLY A 322 6.42 -25.16 -5.21
N ILE A 323 5.37 -24.74 -5.91
CA ILE A 323 5.10 -23.34 -6.29
C ILE A 323 4.13 -22.73 -5.28
N GLN A 324 4.62 -21.78 -4.48
CA GLN A 324 3.78 -21.08 -3.51
C GLN A 324 2.83 -20.12 -4.20
N ASN A 325 1.61 -20.09 -3.73
CA ASN A 325 0.56 -19.23 -4.26
C ASN A 325 -0.33 -18.67 -3.12
N ARG A 326 -1.12 -17.65 -3.43
CA ARG A 326 -2.09 -17.03 -2.51
C ARG A 326 -3.31 -16.55 -3.30
N PRO A 327 -4.46 -16.37 -2.63
CA PRO A 327 -5.57 -15.62 -3.19
C PRO A 327 -5.15 -14.20 -3.57
N LEU A 328 -5.76 -13.64 -4.62
CA LEU A 328 -5.57 -12.22 -5.01
C LEU A 328 -6.05 -11.30 -3.88
N ALA A 329 -5.11 -10.66 -3.20
CA ALA A 329 -5.35 -9.85 -2.00
C ALA A 329 -6.33 -10.57 -1.03
N SER A 330 -7.38 -9.90 -0.58
CA SER A 330 -8.47 -10.53 0.20
C SER A 330 -9.63 -11.03 -0.68
N ARG A 331 -9.47 -11.04 -2.00
CA ARG A 331 -10.53 -11.37 -2.98
C ARG A 331 -11.71 -10.38 -2.87
N ASN A 332 -12.95 -10.77 -3.18
CA ASN A 332 -14.13 -9.96 -2.88
C ASN A 332 -14.30 -9.84 -1.36
N PHE A 333 -14.00 -8.64 -0.82
CA PHE A 333 -14.00 -8.42 0.62
C PHE A 333 -15.39 -8.52 1.23
N LEU A 334 -16.46 -8.24 0.47
CA LEU A 334 -17.85 -8.38 0.95
C LEU A 334 -18.20 -9.82 1.38
N LYS A 335 -17.45 -10.82 0.91
CA LYS A 335 -17.61 -12.22 1.33
C LYS A 335 -16.85 -12.59 2.62
N GLN A 336 -16.12 -11.64 3.22
CA GLN A 336 -15.40 -11.89 4.46
C GLN A 336 -16.34 -11.87 5.68
N PRO A 337 -16.17 -12.78 6.65
CA PRO A 337 -17.03 -12.82 7.85
C PRO A 337 -17.08 -11.53 8.66
N VAL A 338 -16.01 -10.72 8.60
CA VAL A 338 -15.89 -9.45 9.32
C VAL A 338 -16.89 -8.39 8.84
N MET A 339 -17.46 -8.54 7.64
CA MET A 339 -18.42 -7.58 7.09
C MET A 339 -19.65 -7.36 7.95
N ARG A 340 -20.03 -8.33 8.78
CA ARG A 340 -21.12 -8.20 9.76
C ARG A 340 -20.84 -7.16 10.88
N GLU A 341 -19.58 -6.80 11.08
CA GLU A 341 -19.13 -5.83 12.10
C GLU A 341 -18.90 -4.43 11.51
N LEU A 342 -19.01 -4.27 10.18
CA LEU A 342 -18.67 -3.03 9.47
C LEU A 342 -19.94 -2.36 8.93
N ASP A 343 -19.98 -1.03 9.02
CA ASP A 343 -20.97 -0.22 8.30
C ASP A 343 -20.46 0.07 6.89
N TYR A 344 -21.26 -0.31 5.88
CA TYR A 344 -20.86 -0.18 4.48
C TYR A 344 -22.02 0.01 3.51
N ILE A 345 -21.69 0.50 2.32
CA ILE A 345 -22.50 0.51 1.11
C ILE A 345 -21.82 -0.43 0.10
N ALA A 346 -22.59 -1.24 -0.61
CA ALA A 346 -22.14 -1.94 -1.80
C ALA A 346 -22.78 -1.25 -3.02
N SER A 347 -21.99 -0.47 -3.76
CA SER A 347 -22.47 0.31 -4.88
C SER A 347 -22.43 -0.50 -6.17
N GLY A 348 -23.59 -1.02 -6.56
CA GLY A 348 -23.77 -1.87 -7.74
C GLY A 348 -23.39 -3.33 -7.52
N GLU A 349 -23.33 -4.07 -8.63
CA GLU A 349 -22.94 -5.47 -8.65
C GLU A 349 -21.41 -5.61 -8.64
N MET A 350 -20.91 -6.64 -7.93
CA MET A 350 -19.49 -6.94 -7.77
C MET A 350 -19.05 -8.10 -8.67
N THR A 351 -19.44 -8.05 -9.94
CA THR A 351 -19.27 -9.17 -10.89
C THR A 351 -17.81 -9.50 -11.15
N ALA A 352 -16.95 -8.48 -11.32
CA ALA A 352 -15.52 -8.70 -11.55
C ALA A 352 -14.82 -9.21 -10.29
N ALA A 353 -15.17 -8.66 -9.13
CA ALA A 353 -14.64 -9.12 -7.85
C ALA A 353 -15.09 -10.55 -7.51
N ASP A 354 -16.29 -10.96 -7.91
CA ASP A 354 -16.76 -12.34 -7.75
C ASP A 354 -15.98 -13.31 -8.62
N ASP A 355 -15.69 -12.94 -9.87
CA ASP A 355 -14.86 -13.77 -10.75
C ASP A 355 -13.42 -13.91 -10.19
N ILE A 356 -12.83 -12.81 -9.69
CA ILE A 356 -11.54 -12.84 -9.00
C ILE A 356 -11.62 -13.71 -7.73
N HIS A 357 -12.72 -13.60 -6.96
CA HIS A 357 -12.91 -14.38 -5.74
C HIS A 357 -12.89 -15.89 -6.02
N ASP A 358 -13.54 -16.32 -7.09
CA ASP A 358 -13.72 -17.72 -7.41
C ASP A 358 -12.54 -18.31 -8.19
N ASN A 359 -11.90 -17.52 -9.05
CA ASN A 359 -10.94 -18.00 -10.03
C ASN A 359 -9.54 -17.38 -9.90
N GLY A 360 -9.35 -16.37 -9.03
CA GLY A 360 -8.11 -15.62 -8.91
C GLY A 360 -7.13 -16.20 -7.89
N PHE A 361 -5.83 -16.14 -8.21
CA PHE A 361 -4.70 -16.38 -7.31
C PHE A 361 -3.47 -15.62 -7.82
N PHE A 362 -2.40 -15.57 -7.04
CA PHE A 362 -1.12 -15.04 -7.48
C PHE A 362 0.05 -15.93 -7.10
N VAL A 363 1.14 -15.82 -7.83
CA VAL A 363 2.46 -16.39 -7.53
C VAL A 363 3.48 -15.28 -7.32
N GLY A 364 4.63 -15.60 -6.71
CA GLY A 364 5.61 -14.60 -6.29
C GLY A 364 6.32 -13.89 -7.45
N ASN A 365 6.78 -12.68 -7.17
CA ASN A 365 7.84 -11.99 -7.90
C ASN A 365 8.85 -11.47 -6.87
N GLY A 366 10.10 -11.23 -7.27
CA GLY A 366 11.10 -10.83 -6.29
C GLY A 366 12.39 -10.27 -6.87
N SER A 367 13.37 -10.17 -5.98
CA SER A 367 14.70 -9.60 -6.24
C SER A 367 15.66 -10.56 -6.98
N LYS A 368 15.20 -11.77 -7.31
CA LYS A 368 15.98 -12.77 -8.05
C LYS A 368 15.41 -12.99 -9.45
N ASP A 369 16.25 -13.37 -10.37
CA ASP A 369 15.82 -13.90 -11.67
C ASP A 369 15.12 -15.25 -11.44
N ILE A 370 13.86 -15.34 -11.85
CA ILE A 370 12.99 -16.51 -11.67
C ILE A 370 12.37 -16.97 -13.00
N ARG A 371 13.00 -16.66 -14.10
CA ARG A 371 12.46 -17.03 -15.43
C ARG A 371 12.39 -18.53 -15.61
N ASP A 372 13.37 -19.28 -15.11
CA ASP A 372 13.36 -20.74 -15.16
C ASP A 372 12.23 -21.35 -14.31
N GLU A 373 11.88 -20.72 -13.17
CA GLU A 373 10.75 -21.12 -12.35
C GLU A 373 9.41 -20.75 -13.02
N LEU A 374 9.34 -19.63 -13.73
CA LEU A 374 8.16 -19.23 -14.50
C LEU A 374 7.86 -20.18 -15.66
N ASP A 375 8.88 -20.76 -16.30
CA ASP A 375 8.72 -21.77 -17.36
C ASP A 375 8.09 -23.08 -16.85
N GLN A 376 8.05 -23.29 -15.51
CA GLN A 376 7.45 -24.46 -14.88
C GLN A 376 6.02 -24.20 -14.39
N LEU A 377 5.54 -22.94 -14.47
CA LEU A 377 4.19 -22.53 -14.05
C LEU A 377 3.16 -22.88 -15.12
#